data_d9d9d1107333be9690582cc44a7c1343
#
_entry.id   d9d9d1107333be9690582cc44a7c1343
#
_cell.length_a   1.000
_cell.length_b   1.000
_cell.length_c   1.000
_cell.angle_alpha   90.00
_cell.angle_beta   90.00
_cell.angle_gamma   90.00
#
_symmetry.space_group_name_H-M   'P 1'
#
loop_
_entity.id
_entity.type
_entity.pdbx_description
1 polymer ?
#
loop_
_entity_poly.entity_id
_entity_poly.type
_entity_poly.pdbx_seq_one_letter_code
_entity_poly.pdbx_strand_id
1 'polypeptide(L)'
;MLVSCATAREDATAKAPASAASHAAAHAAALDAAIAGDWRDPKNASRDIYRHPRETLTFFAVTPDQKVVEITPGGGGWYTEILGPYLRERGVYTAAMVDPMAAAEGRSRDGQQKYLDDLKARLAARPAQFDRVALRLFAPKQPSFADAGSIDTVLTFRNVHNWVAGGTAELYFKAFYDALKPGGTLGVVEHRAKPGTDLDAMKKSGYLTEELVIRLATDAGFRLDAKSKANANPKDTADHKNGVWTLPPTNRHDPEDAATYRAIGESDRMTLRFVKPAQ
;
A
#
# COMPACT_ATOMS: atom_id res chain seq x y z
N MET A 1 46.18 30.63 -55.35
CA MET A 1 46.10 29.44 -54.48
C MET A 1 45.03 29.70 -53.44
N LEU A 2 43.87 29.14 -53.60
CA LEU A 2 42.77 29.26 -52.64
C LEU A 2 42.73 27.95 -51.82
N VAL A 3 42.92 28.06 -50.51
CA VAL A 3 42.82 26.94 -49.56
C VAL A 3 41.39 26.90 -49.04
N SER A 4 40.66 25.85 -49.41
CA SER A 4 39.32 25.55 -48.95
C SER A 4 39.41 24.87 -47.57
N CYS A 5 38.93 25.50 -46.50
CA CYS A 5 38.71 24.86 -45.19
C CYS A 5 37.34 24.20 -45.22
N ALA A 6 37.32 22.84 -45.22
CA ALA A 6 36.13 22.07 -44.99
C ALA A 6 35.92 21.91 -43.46
N THR A 7 34.89 22.53 -42.90
CA THR A 7 34.43 22.33 -41.55
C THR A 7 33.59 21.03 -41.49
N ALA A 8 34.12 20.03 -40.80
CA ALA A 8 33.34 18.84 -40.43
C ALA A 8 32.23 19.24 -39.47
N ARG A 9 30.98 18.99 -39.85
CA ARG A 9 29.82 19.01 -38.94
C ARG A 9 29.81 17.69 -38.22
N GLU A 10 30.02 17.74 -36.89
CA GLU A 10 29.69 16.63 -36.02
C GLU A 10 28.17 16.50 -35.93
N ASP A 11 27.63 15.41 -36.47
CA ASP A 11 26.22 15.02 -36.28
C ASP A 11 26.04 14.54 -34.84
N ALA A 12 25.58 15.44 -33.97
CA ALA A 12 25.04 15.07 -32.68
C ALA A 12 23.68 14.37 -32.91
N THR A 13 23.69 13.05 -33.00
CA THR A 13 22.46 12.23 -32.97
C THR A 13 21.81 12.37 -31.63
N ALA A 14 20.92 13.35 -31.47
CA ALA A 14 20.04 13.49 -30.31
C ALA A 14 19.17 12.23 -30.22
N LYS A 15 19.38 11.44 -29.18
CA LYS A 15 18.58 10.24 -28.87
C LYS A 15 17.11 10.69 -28.71
N ALA A 16 16.25 10.22 -29.62
CA ALA A 16 14.83 10.54 -29.58
C ALA A 16 14.25 10.16 -28.20
N PRO A 17 13.34 10.97 -27.63
CA PRO A 17 12.71 10.65 -26.35
C PRO A 17 11.99 9.30 -26.45
N ALA A 18 12.23 8.43 -25.47
CA ALA A 18 11.57 7.12 -25.42
C ALA A 18 10.05 7.32 -25.45
N SER A 19 9.33 6.54 -26.25
CA SER A 19 7.87 6.65 -26.35
C SER A 19 7.21 6.32 -25.01
N ALA A 20 6.01 6.84 -24.75
CA ALA A 20 5.24 6.53 -23.52
C ALA A 20 5.07 5.00 -23.33
N ALA A 21 4.93 4.25 -24.42
CA ALA A 21 4.85 2.79 -24.41
C ALA A 21 6.16 2.14 -23.90
N SER A 22 7.33 2.67 -24.27
CA SER A 22 8.62 2.14 -23.78
C SER A 22 8.82 2.44 -22.30
N HIS A 23 8.37 3.60 -21.78
CA HIS A 23 8.39 3.90 -20.36
C HIS A 23 7.46 2.98 -19.55
N ALA A 24 6.24 2.75 -20.04
CA ALA A 24 5.30 1.83 -19.39
C ALA A 24 5.86 0.39 -19.34
N ALA A 25 6.49 -0.09 -20.41
CA ALA A 25 7.13 -1.41 -20.41
C ALA A 25 8.32 -1.48 -19.43
N ALA A 26 9.15 -0.43 -19.36
CA ALA A 26 10.25 -0.35 -18.40
C ALA A 26 9.76 -0.34 -16.94
N HIS A 27 8.66 0.41 -16.63
CA HIS A 27 8.05 0.43 -15.31
C HIS A 27 7.49 -0.94 -14.92
N ALA A 28 6.82 -1.63 -15.85
CA ALA A 28 6.31 -2.97 -15.63
C ALA A 28 7.43 -3.98 -15.33
N ALA A 29 8.51 -3.95 -16.12
CA ALA A 29 9.67 -4.82 -15.91
C ALA A 29 10.37 -4.54 -14.56
N ALA A 30 10.49 -3.27 -14.16
CA ALA A 30 11.05 -2.90 -12.87
C ALA A 30 10.18 -3.39 -11.70
N LEU A 31 8.84 -3.31 -11.84
CA LEU A 31 7.92 -3.82 -10.83
C LEU A 31 8.01 -5.36 -10.72
N ASP A 32 8.07 -6.05 -11.87
CA ASP A 32 8.23 -7.52 -11.88
C ASP A 32 9.54 -7.95 -11.21
N ALA A 33 10.64 -7.24 -11.48
CA ALA A 33 11.92 -7.49 -10.83
C ALA A 33 11.85 -7.27 -9.30
N ALA A 34 11.14 -6.23 -8.85
CA ALA A 34 10.95 -5.98 -7.42
C ALA A 34 10.08 -7.06 -6.75
N ILE A 35 9.06 -7.58 -7.44
CA ILE A 35 8.21 -8.67 -6.94
C ILE A 35 8.98 -10.00 -6.89
N ALA A 36 9.83 -10.27 -7.86
CA ALA A 36 10.63 -11.49 -7.94
C ALA A 36 11.94 -11.43 -7.12
N GLY A 37 12.20 -10.33 -6.41
CA GLY A 37 13.46 -10.10 -5.71
C GLY A 37 13.76 -11.17 -4.65
N ASP A 38 15.00 -11.65 -4.62
CA ASP A 38 15.50 -12.68 -3.69
C ASP A 38 15.71 -12.16 -2.25
N TRP A 39 15.59 -10.85 -2.07
CA TRP A 39 15.60 -10.20 -0.76
C TRP A 39 14.28 -10.34 0.01
N ARG A 40 13.21 -10.74 -0.66
CA ARG A 40 11.89 -10.92 -0.05
C ARG A 40 11.85 -12.15 0.86
N ASP A 41 11.21 -12.00 2.02
CA ASP A 41 10.94 -13.13 2.89
C ASP A 41 10.09 -14.19 2.16
N PRO A 42 10.53 -15.45 2.07
CA PRO A 42 9.74 -16.51 1.41
C PRO A 42 8.30 -16.64 1.97
N LYS A 43 8.10 -16.37 3.27
CA LYS A 43 6.77 -16.35 3.89
C LYS A 43 5.90 -15.20 3.37
N ASN A 44 6.51 -14.07 3.02
CA ASN A 44 5.82 -12.96 2.38
C ASN A 44 5.53 -13.28 0.91
N ALA A 45 6.53 -13.74 0.16
CA ALA A 45 6.40 -14.08 -1.26
C ALA A 45 5.35 -15.17 -1.52
N SER A 46 5.27 -16.20 -0.65
CA SER A 46 4.25 -17.27 -0.77
C SER A 46 2.81 -16.77 -0.70
N ARG A 47 2.58 -15.53 -0.25
CA ARG A 47 1.26 -14.90 -0.14
C ARG A 47 0.88 -14.05 -1.35
N ASP A 48 1.76 -13.95 -2.35
CA ASP A 48 1.50 -13.19 -3.59
C ASP A 48 0.28 -13.72 -4.33
N ILE A 49 0.04 -15.03 -4.26
CA ILE A 49 -1.15 -15.71 -4.84
C ILE A 49 -2.49 -15.20 -4.27
N TYR A 50 -2.47 -14.55 -3.10
CA TYR A 50 -3.64 -13.94 -2.47
C TYR A 50 -3.64 -12.42 -2.54
N ARG A 51 -2.48 -11.80 -2.80
CA ARG A 51 -2.29 -10.35 -2.71
C ARG A 51 -2.05 -9.66 -4.04
N HIS A 52 -1.80 -10.45 -5.08
CA HIS A 52 -1.68 -10.01 -6.46
C HIS A 52 -0.92 -8.68 -6.61
N PRO A 53 0.37 -8.62 -6.16
CA PRO A 53 1.10 -7.36 -6.03
C PRO A 53 1.21 -6.61 -7.37
N ARG A 54 1.42 -7.33 -8.47
CA ARG A 54 1.53 -6.74 -9.81
C ARG A 54 0.24 -6.02 -10.19
N GLU A 55 -0.87 -6.75 -10.14
CA GLU A 55 -2.19 -6.25 -10.52
C GLU A 55 -2.61 -5.09 -9.60
N THR A 56 -2.33 -5.21 -8.30
CA THR A 56 -2.70 -4.21 -7.30
C THR A 56 -1.93 -2.91 -7.50
N LEU A 57 -0.59 -2.97 -7.62
CA LEU A 57 0.23 -1.77 -7.77
C LEU A 57 0.07 -1.12 -9.15
N THR A 58 -0.13 -1.93 -10.20
CA THR A 58 -0.49 -1.42 -11.54
C THR A 58 -1.86 -0.72 -11.52
N PHE A 59 -2.86 -1.31 -10.85
CA PHE A 59 -4.18 -0.69 -10.70
C PHE A 59 -4.10 0.65 -9.96
N PHE A 60 -3.23 0.79 -8.95
CA PHE A 60 -3.00 2.06 -8.26
C PHE A 60 -2.13 3.04 -9.05
N ALA A 61 -1.68 2.67 -10.24
CA ALA A 61 -0.82 3.46 -11.12
C ALA A 61 0.50 3.89 -10.41
N VAL A 62 1.08 3.01 -9.61
CA VAL A 62 2.36 3.28 -8.95
C VAL A 62 3.49 3.20 -9.98
N THR A 63 4.27 4.27 -10.10
CA THR A 63 5.44 4.34 -10.99
C THR A 63 6.72 4.56 -10.17
N PRO A 64 7.91 4.15 -10.69
CA PRO A 64 9.14 4.15 -9.90
C PRO A 64 9.74 5.53 -9.61
N ASP A 65 9.13 6.60 -10.09
CA ASP A 65 9.53 8.00 -9.92
C ASP A 65 8.64 8.77 -8.94
N GLN A 66 7.63 8.12 -8.36
CA GLN A 66 6.69 8.72 -7.42
C GLN A 66 7.23 8.81 -5.99
N LYS A 67 6.65 9.75 -5.24
CA LYS A 67 6.71 9.78 -3.77
C LYS A 67 5.51 9.02 -3.21
N VAL A 68 5.75 7.85 -2.65
CA VAL A 68 4.73 6.92 -2.15
C VAL A 68 4.82 6.82 -0.63
N VAL A 69 3.69 6.94 0.05
CA VAL A 69 3.57 6.65 1.49
C VAL A 69 2.69 5.41 1.68
N GLU A 70 3.21 4.38 2.31
CA GLU A 70 2.43 3.25 2.81
C GLU A 70 2.08 3.46 4.28
N ILE A 71 0.80 3.33 4.61
CA ILE A 71 0.30 3.55 5.95
C ILE A 71 0.30 2.24 6.73
N THR A 72 1.04 2.20 7.82
CA THR A 72 1.13 1.09 8.77
C THR A 72 1.44 -0.26 8.08
N PRO A 73 2.60 -0.40 7.40
CA PRO A 73 2.98 -1.64 6.72
C PRO A 73 3.12 -2.84 7.67
N GLY A 74 3.17 -2.59 9.00
CA GLY A 74 3.45 -3.59 10.02
C GLY A 74 4.90 -4.07 10.03
N GLY A 75 5.29 -4.86 11.05
CA GLY A 75 6.67 -5.36 11.20
C GLY A 75 7.10 -6.32 10.09
N GLY A 76 6.13 -6.97 9.43
CA GLY A 76 6.41 -7.86 8.29
C GLY A 76 6.77 -7.15 6.99
N GLY A 77 6.40 -5.86 6.82
CA GLY A 77 6.77 -5.03 5.67
C GLY A 77 6.48 -5.65 4.31
N TRP A 78 5.31 -6.29 4.14
CA TRP A 78 5.02 -7.09 2.96
C TRP A 78 5.14 -6.30 1.64
N TYR A 79 4.50 -5.12 1.57
CA TYR A 79 4.65 -4.21 0.42
C TYR A 79 5.96 -3.42 0.48
N THR A 80 6.52 -3.18 1.68
CA THR A 80 7.84 -2.54 1.83
C THR A 80 8.93 -3.28 1.07
N GLU A 81 8.89 -4.64 1.07
CA GLU A 81 9.84 -5.50 0.34
C GLU A 81 9.77 -5.33 -1.18
N ILE A 82 8.66 -4.82 -1.70
CA ILE A 82 8.45 -4.54 -3.13
C ILE A 82 8.67 -3.06 -3.42
N LEU A 83 7.99 -2.18 -2.68
CA LEU A 83 7.99 -0.73 -2.94
C LEU A 83 9.34 -0.07 -2.62
N GLY A 84 10.04 -0.53 -1.57
CA GLY A 84 11.35 -0.02 -1.22
C GLY A 84 12.34 -0.09 -2.40
N PRO A 85 12.63 -1.29 -2.94
CA PRO A 85 13.50 -1.44 -4.10
C PRO A 85 12.93 -0.84 -5.40
N TYR A 86 11.61 -0.94 -5.62
CA TYR A 86 10.97 -0.41 -6.83
C TYR A 86 11.11 1.12 -6.97
N LEU A 87 11.02 1.84 -5.85
CA LEU A 87 11.10 3.31 -5.82
C LEU A 87 12.52 3.83 -5.56
N ARG A 88 13.46 2.94 -5.22
CA ARG A 88 14.77 3.29 -4.68
C ARG A 88 15.58 4.26 -5.56
N GLU A 89 15.55 4.08 -6.88
CA GLU A 89 16.46 4.82 -7.78
C GLU A 89 15.93 6.21 -8.16
N ARG A 90 14.61 6.36 -8.31
CA ARG A 90 14.02 7.59 -8.87
C ARG A 90 12.89 8.18 -8.04
N GLY A 91 12.29 7.39 -7.17
CA GLY A 91 11.19 7.79 -6.32
C GLY A 91 11.59 7.89 -4.86
N VAL A 92 10.57 7.99 -4.01
CA VAL A 92 10.72 7.95 -2.55
C VAL A 92 9.64 7.03 -1.98
N TYR A 93 10.06 6.03 -1.22
CA TYR A 93 9.15 5.21 -0.44
C TYR A 93 9.25 5.58 1.04
N THR A 94 8.10 5.91 1.64
CA THR A 94 7.97 6.20 3.07
C THR A 94 7.04 5.19 3.73
N ALA A 95 7.54 4.47 4.72
CA ALA A 95 6.76 3.65 5.63
C ALA A 95 6.28 4.51 6.80
N ALA A 96 5.00 4.85 6.83
CA ALA A 96 4.40 5.61 7.93
C ALA A 96 3.96 4.63 9.03
N MET A 97 4.61 4.71 10.19
CA MET A 97 4.39 3.84 11.35
C MET A 97 3.79 4.63 12.50
N VAL A 98 2.96 3.98 13.29
CA VAL A 98 2.48 4.58 14.55
C VAL A 98 3.66 4.81 15.47
N ASP A 99 3.77 6.03 16.02
CA ASP A 99 4.73 6.33 17.07
C ASP A 99 4.34 5.54 18.35
N PRO A 100 5.19 4.62 18.82
CA PRO A 100 4.89 3.87 20.05
C PRO A 100 4.65 4.77 21.26
N MET A 101 5.32 5.91 21.31
CA MET A 101 5.17 6.87 22.45
C MET A 101 3.84 7.63 22.39
N ALA A 102 3.23 7.74 21.21
CA ALA A 102 1.89 8.32 21.03
C ALA A 102 0.76 7.29 21.11
N ALA A 103 1.08 6.00 21.19
CA ALA A 103 0.10 4.93 21.41
C ALA A 103 -0.29 4.82 22.90
N ALA A 104 -1.47 4.23 23.16
CA ALA A 104 -1.91 3.93 24.51
C ALA A 104 -0.90 3.00 25.21
N GLU A 105 -0.66 3.23 26.51
CA GLU A 105 0.27 2.44 27.31
C GLU A 105 -0.10 0.94 27.37
N GLY A 106 0.89 0.13 27.73
CA GLY A 106 0.75 -1.32 27.81
C GLY A 106 0.77 -1.98 26.44
N ARG A 107 -0.05 -3.02 26.23
CA ARG A 107 -0.01 -3.87 25.02
C ARG A 107 -0.05 -3.11 23.68
N SER A 108 -0.71 -1.96 23.64
CA SER A 108 -0.77 -1.16 22.39
C SER A 108 0.60 -0.58 22.07
N ARG A 109 1.22 0.09 23.05
CA ARG A 109 2.58 0.65 22.90
C ARG A 109 3.61 -0.43 22.59
N ASP A 110 3.59 -1.53 23.34
CA ASP A 110 4.52 -2.65 23.16
C ASP A 110 4.37 -3.27 21.77
N GLY A 111 3.14 -3.41 21.28
CA GLY A 111 2.86 -3.91 19.93
C GLY A 111 3.37 -2.98 18.83
N GLN A 112 3.17 -1.66 18.97
CA GLN A 112 3.70 -0.69 18.01
C GLN A 112 5.23 -0.61 18.04
N GLN A 113 5.83 -0.69 19.22
CA GLN A 113 7.28 -0.75 19.36
C GLN A 113 7.84 -1.99 18.65
N LYS A 114 7.23 -3.16 18.90
CA LYS A 114 7.64 -4.40 18.24
C LYS A 114 7.53 -4.29 16.71
N TYR A 115 6.44 -3.75 16.17
CA TYR A 115 6.29 -3.58 14.73
C TYR A 115 7.35 -2.65 14.13
N LEU A 116 7.69 -1.58 14.83
CA LEU A 116 8.73 -0.64 14.42
C LEU A 116 10.11 -1.30 14.43
N ASP A 117 10.43 -2.06 15.49
CA ASP A 117 11.72 -2.74 15.62
C ASP A 117 11.88 -3.88 14.60
N ASP A 118 10.83 -4.67 14.39
CA ASP A 118 10.81 -5.73 13.37
C ASP A 118 11.05 -5.15 11.97
N LEU A 119 10.38 -4.03 11.63
CA LEU A 119 10.56 -3.36 10.34
C LEU A 119 11.99 -2.81 10.21
N LYS A 120 12.50 -2.10 11.22
CA LYS A 120 13.87 -1.59 11.22
C LYS A 120 14.92 -2.69 11.06
N ALA A 121 14.74 -3.81 11.77
CA ALA A 121 15.63 -4.96 11.65
C ALA A 121 15.64 -5.55 10.23
N ARG A 122 14.45 -5.64 9.60
CA ARG A 122 14.30 -6.11 8.22
C ARG A 122 15.00 -5.17 7.23
N LEU A 123 14.83 -3.86 7.36
CA LEU A 123 15.49 -2.88 6.50
C LEU A 123 17.02 -2.94 6.65
N ALA A 124 17.50 -3.03 7.89
CA ALA A 124 18.93 -3.11 8.19
C ALA A 124 19.59 -4.40 7.69
N ALA A 125 18.85 -5.50 7.59
CA ALA A 125 19.36 -6.79 7.10
C ALA A 125 19.70 -6.78 5.61
N ARG A 126 19.15 -5.86 4.82
CA ARG A 126 19.32 -5.77 3.36
C ARG A 126 19.51 -4.31 2.90
N PRO A 127 20.59 -3.63 3.35
CA PRO A 127 20.77 -2.20 3.08
C PRO A 127 20.86 -1.88 1.58
N ALA A 128 21.40 -2.80 0.76
CA ALA A 128 21.46 -2.58 -0.68
C ALA A 128 20.10 -2.36 -1.34
N GLN A 129 19.03 -2.89 -0.74
CA GLN A 129 17.64 -2.75 -1.22
C GLN A 129 16.87 -1.65 -0.48
N PHE A 130 17.18 -1.41 0.81
CA PHE A 130 16.30 -0.63 1.70
C PHE A 130 16.95 0.62 2.31
N ASP A 131 18.20 0.95 1.95
CA ASP A 131 18.94 2.12 2.50
C ASP A 131 18.23 3.47 2.28
N ARG A 132 17.31 3.55 1.28
CA ARG A 132 16.54 4.75 0.96
C ARG A 132 15.09 4.73 1.45
N VAL A 133 14.69 3.68 2.19
CA VAL A 133 13.37 3.63 2.80
C VAL A 133 13.28 4.66 3.92
N ALA A 134 12.38 5.62 3.78
CA ALA A 134 12.12 6.60 4.82
C ALA A 134 11.11 6.03 5.85
N LEU A 135 11.37 6.28 7.14
CA LEU A 135 10.41 5.99 8.22
C LEU A 135 9.80 7.29 8.71
N ARG A 136 8.47 7.36 8.75
CA ARG A 136 7.71 8.47 9.32
C ARG A 136 6.89 7.97 10.49
N LEU A 137 7.16 8.46 11.70
CA LEU A 137 6.34 8.17 12.87
C LEU A 137 5.20 9.18 12.97
N PHE A 138 4.01 8.73 13.36
CA PHE A 138 2.84 9.58 13.52
C PHE A 138 2.01 9.20 14.74
N ALA A 139 1.32 10.20 15.33
CA ALA A 139 0.39 10.00 16.43
C ALA A 139 -0.99 9.54 15.90
N PRO A 140 -1.58 8.43 16.41
CA PRO A 140 -2.83 7.88 15.89
C PRO A 140 -4.03 8.82 15.96
N LYS A 141 -4.05 9.74 16.93
CA LYS A 141 -5.13 10.72 17.13
C LYS A 141 -4.91 12.04 16.37
N GLN A 142 -3.72 12.23 15.79
CA GLN A 142 -3.34 13.39 14.97
C GLN A 142 -2.44 12.91 13.84
N PRO A 143 -2.96 12.07 12.92
CA PRO A 143 -2.14 11.48 11.88
C PRO A 143 -1.60 12.55 10.92
N SER A 144 -0.29 12.48 10.65
CA SER A 144 0.39 13.31 9.66
C SER A 144 1.47 12.46 8.99
N PHE A 145 1.33 12.22 7.70
CA PHE A 145 2.15 11.25 6.98
C PHE A 145 3.25 11.90 6.14
N ALA A 146 3.07 13.16 5.80
CA ALA A 146 4.00 13.96 5.02
C ALA A 146 3.60 15.44 5.11
N ASP A 147 4.41 16.33 4.52
CA ASP A 147 4.03 17.72 4.32
C ASP A 147 2.83 17.80 3.36
N ALA A 148 1.99 18.82 3.56
CA ALA A 148 0.78 18.98 2.77
C ALA A 148 1.08 19.11 1.26
N GLY A 149 0.33 18.36 0.45
CA GLY A 149 0.45 18.40 -1.01
C GLY A 149 1.80 17.95 -1.57
N SER A 150 2.55 17.09 -0.84
CA SER A 150 3.90 16.69 -1.25
C SER A 150 3.98 15.27 -1.84
N ILE A 151 2.93 14.43 -1.69
CA ILE A 151 2.92 13.01 -2.02
C ILE A 151 2.13 12.74 -3.29
N ASP A 152 2.63 11.84 -4.13
CA ASP A 152 1.95 11.41 -5.36
C ASP A 152 0.94 10.30 -5.08
N THR A 153 1.29 9.35 -4.21
CA THR A 153 0.44 8.19 -3.91
C THR A 153 0.49 7.83 -2.42
N VAL A 154 -0.68 7.69 -1.80
CA VAL A 154 -0.87 7.09 -0.47
C VAL A 154 -1.48 5.70 -0.64
N LEU A 155 -0.90 4.71 0.02
CA LEU A 155 -1.36 3.32 0.00
C LEU A 155 -1.70 2.83 1.41
N THR A 156 -2.84 2.15 1.54
CA THR A 156 -3.20 1.46 2.78
C THR A 156 -3.76 0.08 2.49
N PHE A 157 -3.29 -0.90 3.25
CA PHE A 157 -3.62 -2.30 3.06
C PHE A 157 -4.15 -2.92 4.35
N ARG A 158 -5.46 -3.12 4.45
CA ARG A 158 -6.14 -3.79 5.57
C ARG A 158 -5.92 -3.09 6.92
N ASN A 159 -6.09 -1.77 6.93
CA ASN A 159 -5.98 -0.95 8.13
C ASN A 159 -7.27 -0.20 8.45
N VAL A 160 -8.11 0.09 7.45
CA VAL A 160 -9.29 0.95 7.61
C VAL A 160 -10.24 0.40 8.67
N HIS A 161 -10.41 -0.94 8.75
CA HIS A 161 -11.25 -1.57 9.77
C HIS A 161 -10.78 -1.26 11.20
N ASN A 162 -9.47 -1.14 11.43
CA ASN A 162 -8.93 -0.75 12.75
C ASN A 162 -9.30 0.69 13.10
N TRP A 163 -9.24 1.60 12.12
CA TRP A 163 -9.59 3.00 12.34
C TRP A 163 -11.09 3.20 12.50
N VAL A 164 -11.91 2.40 11.79
CA VAL A 164 -13.38 2.37 11.97
C VAL A 164 -13.73 1.86 13.39
N ALA A 165 -13.11 0.78 13.81
CA ALA A 165 -13.31 0.25 15.16
C ALA A 165 -12.86 1.23 16.26
N GLY A 166 -11.76 1.96 16.01
CA GLY A 166 -11.20 2.98 16.91
C GLY A 166 -11.86 4.36 16.83
N GLY A 167 -12.82 4.59 15.89
CA GLY A 167 -13.49 5.89 15.71
C GLY A 167 -12.55 7.00 15.19
N THR A 168 -11.53 6.65 14.43
CA THR A 168 -10.52 7.59 13.89
C THR A 168 -10.44 7.61 12.37
N ALA A 169 -11.30 6.86 11.66
CA ALA A 169 -11.20 6.71 10.22
C ALA A 169 -11.24 8.04 9.45
N GLU A 170 -12.15 8.97 9.83
CA GLU A 170 -12.26 10.28 9.20
C GLU A 170 -10.97 11.10 9.32
N LEU A 171 -10.28 11.03 10.48
CA LEU A 171 -8.99 11.71 10.69
C LEU A 171 -7.91 11.19 9.72
N TYR A 172 -7.90 9.87 9.50
CA TYR A 172 -6.93 9.27 8.58
C TYR A 172 -7.21 9.65 7.13
N PHE A 173 -8.47 9.56 6.69
CA PHE A 173 -8.81 9.93 5.31
C PHE A 173 -8.55 11.41 5.04
N LYS A 174 -8.83 12.29 6.02
CA LYS A 174 -8.45 13.71 5.91
C LYS A 174 -6.93 13.88 5.80
N ALA A 175 -6.15 13.18 6.62
CA ALA A 175 -4.70 13.27 6.58
C ALA A 175 -4.10 12.73 5.26
N PHE A 176 -4.73 11.70 4.65
CA PHE A 176 -4.37 11.25 3.30
C PHE A 176 -4.62 12.34 2.26
N TYR A 177 -5.79 12.99 2.35
CA TYR A 177 -6.13 14.09 1.45
C TYR A 177 -5.14 15.26 1.59
N ASP A 178 -4.81 15.64 2.82
CA ASP A 178 -3.88 16.73 3.10
C ASP A 178 -2.47 16.43 2.54
N ALA A 179 -1.96 15.20 2.69
CA ALA A 179 -0.63 14.80 2.23
C ALA A 179 -0.50 14.74 0.70
N LEU A 180 -1.58 14.38 0.00
CA LEU A 180 -1.56 14.18 -1.45
C LEU A 180 -1.54 15.50 -2.23
N LYS A 181 -0.79 15.52 -3.32
CA LYS A 181 -0.86 16.57 -4.35
C LYS A 181 -2.25 16.59 -5.00
N PRO A 182 -2.71 17.73 -5.58
CA PRO A 182 -3.79 17.71 -6.56
C PRO A 182 -3.49 16.69 -7.67
N GLY A 183 -4.46 15.86 -8.02
CA GLY A 183 -4.30 14.73 -8.93
C GLY A 183 -3.65 13.47 -8.32
N GLY A 184 -3.21 13.52 -7.06
CA GLY A 184 -2.60 12.39 -6.37
C GLY A 184 -3.58 11.25 -6.08
N THR A 185 -3.04 10.04 -5.94
CA THR A 185 -3.80 8.80 -5.80
C THR A 185 -3.85 8.30 -4.35
N LEU A 186 -5.03 7.90 -3.88
CA LEU A 186 -5.21 7.08 -2.69
C LEU A 186 -5.60 5.66 -3.12
N GLY A 187 -4.76 4.68 -2.82
CA GLY A 187 -5.02 3.25 -3.02
C GLY A 187 -5.42 2.57 -1.71
N VAL A 188 -6.59 1.93 -1.72
CA VAL A 188 -7.13 1.22 -0.55
C VAL A 188 -7.41 -0.23 -0.91
N VAL A 189 -6.80 -1.16 -0.15
CA VAL A 189 -7.20 -2.57 -0.12
C VAL A 189 -7.74 -2.87 1.26
N GLU A 190 -8.99 -3.33 1.36
CA GLU A 190 -9.61 -3.63 2.65
C GLU A 190 -10.52 -4.85 2.59
N HIS A 191 -10.70 -5.54 3.70
CA HIS A 191 -11.58 -6.69 3.87
C HIS A 191 -13.03 -6.30 3.57
N ARG A 192 -13.68 -7.02 2.65
CA ARG A 192 -14.99 -6.64 2.10
C ARG A 192 -16.12 -7.38 2.78
N ALA A 193 -17.02 -6.64 3.45
CA ALA A 193 -18.29 -7.13 3.95
C ALA A 193 -19.34 -7.26 2.85
N LYS A 194 -20.38 -8.03 3.13
CA LYS A 194 -21.60 -8.05 2.31
C LYS A 194 -22.29 -6.67 2.34
N PRO A 195 -22.90 -6.24 1.23
CA PRO A 195 -23.70 -5.01 1.23
C PRO A 195 -24.77 -5.04 2.33
N GLY A 196 -25.01 -3.89 2.97
CA GLY A 196 -26.01 -3.76 4.03
C GLY A 196 -25.57 -4.25 5.42
N THR A 197 -24.32 -4.72 5.58
CA THR A 197 -23.77 -5.04 6.91
C THR A 197 -23.74 -3.77 7.77
N ASP A 198 -24.29 -3.83 8.98
CA ASP A 198 -24.32 -2.70 9.90
C ASP A 198 -22.94 -2.40 10.51
N LEU A 199 -22.80 -1.20 11.08
CA LEU A 199 -21.52 -0.71 11.59
C LEU A 199 -20.96 -1.56 12.74
N ASP A 200 -21.81 -2.05 13.64
CA ASP A 200 -21.36 -2.84 14.79
C ASP A 200 -20.88 -4.23 14.34
N ALA A 201 -21.57 -4.84 13.38
CA ALA A 201 -21.13 -6.08 12.76
C ALA A 201 -19.79 -5.87 12.02
N MET A 202 -19.61 -4.76 11.28
CA MET A 202 -18.34 -4.41 10.64
C MET A 202 -17.20 -4.26 11.65
N LYS A 203 -17.41 -3.53 12.74
CA LYS A 203 -16.41 -3.35 13.81
C LYS A 203 -16.02 -4.67 14.47
N LYS A 204 -16.99 -5.57 14.69
CA LYS A 204 -16.78 -6.86 15.32
C LYS A 204 -16.05 -7.84 14.42
N SER A 205 -16.38 -7.85 13.12
CA SER A 205 -15.86 -8.83 12.16
C SER A 205 -14.57 -8.42 11.47
N GLY A 206 -14.26 -7.11 11.40
CA GLY A 206 -13.14 -6.57 10.64
C GLY A 206 -13.38 -6.53 9.13
N TYR A 207 -14.59 -6.86 8.66
CA TYR A 207 -15.00 -6.66 7.27
C TYR A 207 -15.76 -5.36 7.14
N LEU A 208 -15.45 -4.54 6.13
CA LEU A 208 -16.12 -3.27 5.87
C LEU A 208 -16.89 -3.33 4.54
N THR A 209 -18.02 -2.64 4.46
CA THR A 209 -18.70 -2.48 3.17
C THR A 209 -17.95 -1.50 2.27
N GLU A 210 -18.03 -1.69 0.95
CA GLU A 210 -17.46 -0.74 -0.02
C GLU A 210 -18.07 0.66 0.16
N GLU A 211 -19.38 0.72 0.43
CA GLU A 211 -20.10 1.97 0.64
C GLU A 211 -19.52 2.79 1.79
N LEU A 212 -19.17 2.15 2.91
CA LEU A 212 -18.55 2.83 4.05
C LEU A 212 -17.19 3.42 3.66
N VAL A 213 -16.33 2.62 3.03
CA VAL A 213 -14.98 3.07 2.65
C VAL A 213 -15.04 4.17 1.59
N ILE A 214 -15.94 4.05 0.62
CA ILE A 214 -16.16 5.09 -0.40
C ILE A 214 -16.64 6.38 0.26
N ARG A 215 -17.61 6.32 1.18
CA ARG A 215 -18.11 7.49 1.91
C ARG A 215 -17.00 8.17 2.69
N LEU A 216 -16.20 7.43 3.49
CA LEU A 216 -15.07 7.99 4.24
C LEU A 216 -14.10 8.77 3.34
N ALA A 217 -13.82 8.23 2.15
CA ALA A 217 -12.94 8.90 1.19
C ALA A 217 -13.62 10.13 0.57
N THR A 218 -14.89 10.05 0.16
CA THR A 218 -15.60 11.17 -0.48
C THR A 218 -15.86 12.31 0.50
N ASP A 219 -16.16 12.00 1.76
CA ASP A 219 -16.34 13.01 2.81
C ASP A 219 -15.04 13.77 3.11
N ALA A 220 -13.86 13.12 2.92
CA ALA A 220 -12.57 13.78 2.99
C ALA A 220 -12.21 14.61 1.74
N GLY A 221 -13.02 14.56 0.67
CA GLY A 221 -12.84 15.31 -0.58
C GLY A 221 -12.32 14.50 -1.77
N PHE A 222 -12.09 13.22 -1.62
CA PHE A 222 -11.66 12.35 -2.73
C PHE A 222 -12.80 12.07 -3.72
N ARG A 223 -12.44 11.81 -4.98
CA ARG A 223 -13.34 11.21 -5.97
C ARG A 223 -12.95 9.74 -6.17
N LEU A 224 -13.93 8.84 -6.10
CA LEU A 224 -13.71 7.45 -6.52
C LEU A 224 -13.39 7.43 -8.02
N ASP A 225 -12.27 6.86 -8.38
CA ASP A 225 -11.79 6.77 -9.75
C ASP A 225 -12.09 5.40 -10.36
N ALA A 226 -11.72 4.32 -9.66
CA ALA A 226 -11.93 2.96 -10.14
C ALA A 226 -12.02 1.94 -9.00
N LYS A 227 -12.60 0.77 -9.33
CA LYS A 227 -12.62 -0.43 -8.48
C LYS A 227 -11.96 -1.60 -9.23
N SER A 228 -11.28 -2.48 -8.50
CA SER A 228 -10.69 -3.69 -9.06
C SER A 228 -11.11 -4.94 -8.27
N LYS A 229 -11.19 -6.06 -8.99
CA LYS A 229 -11.40 -7.39 -8.40
C LYS A 229 -10.09 -8.15 -8.16
N ALA A 230 -8.93 -7.51 -8.32
CA ALA A 230 -7.63 -8.16 -8.21
C ALA A 230 -7.45 -8.93 -6.89
N ASN A 231 -7.99 -8.43 -5.79
CA ASN A 231 -7.91 -9.06 -4.47
C ASN A 231 -9.24 -9.70 -4.02
N ALA A 232 -10.16 -9.96 -4.94
CA ALA A 232 -11.42 -10.63 -4.61
C ALA A 232 -11.20 -12.13 -4.38
N ASN A 233 -11.85 -12.66 -3.33
CA ASN A 233 -11.87 -14.08 -3.05
C ASN A 233 -13.30 -14.58 -2.85
N PRO A 234 -13.94 -15.18 -3.87
CA PRO A 234 -15.34 -15.63 -3.78
C PRO A 234 -15.54 -16.83 -2.82
N LYS A 235 -14.47 -17.45 -2.33
CA LYS A 235 -14.54 -18.51 -1.32
C LYS A 235 -14.76 -17.97 0.09
N ASP A 236 -14.43 -16.69 0.33
CA ASP A 236 -14.63 -16.04 1.62
C ASP A 236 -16.08 -15.55 1.74
N THR A 237 -16.82 -16.16 2.65
CA THR A 237 -18.23 -15.83 2.91
C THR A 237 -18.42 -14.63 3.83
N ALA A 238 -17.33 -14.12 4.43
CA ALA A 238 -17.28 -12.97 5.34
C ALA A 238 -18.22 -13.07 6.58
N ASP A 239 -18.57 -14.29 7.00
CA ASP A 239 -19.47 -14.58 8.14
C ASP A 239 -18.85 -15.54 9.16
N HIS A 240 -17.52 -15.58 9.22
CA HIS A 240 -16.77 -16.47 10.11
C HIS A 240 -16.92 -16.10 11.59
N LYS A 241 -16.85 -17.12 12.49
CA LYS A 241 -17.02 -17.01 13.96
C LYS A 241 -16.18 -15.89 14.59
N ASN A 242 -14.93 -15.73 14.16
CA ASN A 242 -14.02 -14.67 14.65
C ASN A 242 -13.78 -13.60 13.58
N GLY A 243 -14.74 -13.35 12.69
CA GLY A 243 -14.57 -12.38 11.60
C GLY A 243 -13.40 -12.73 10.69
N VAL A 244 -12.78 -11.72 10.11
CA VAL A 244 -11.64 -11.87 9.20
C VAL A 244 -10.44 -12.59 9.84
N TRP A 245 -10.30 -12.52 11.14
CA TRP A 245 -9.18 -13.15 11.86
C TRP A 245 -9.28 -14.68 11.92
N THR A 246 -10.41 -15.28 11.53
CA THR A 246 -10.55 -16.72 11.35
C THR A 246 -9.65 -17.22 10.23
N LEU A 247 -9.50 -16.45 9.17
CA LEU A 247 -8.75 -16.80 7.97
C LEU A 247 -7.23 -16.58 8.11
N PRO A 248 -6.40 -17.15 7.23
CA PRO A 248 -4.99 -16.82 7.12
C PRO A 248 -4.77 -15.31 6.91
N PRO A 249 -3.70 -14.74 7.47
CA PRO A 249 -2.61 -15.39 8.23
C PRO A 249 -2.87 -15.51 9.73
N THR A 250 -3.99 -15.00 10.24
CA THR A 250 -4.26 -14.95 11.69
C THR A 250 -4.65 -16.32 12.24
N ASN A 251 -5.46 -17.10 11.48
CA ASN A 251 -5.87 -18.46 11.80
C ASN A 251 -6.49 -18.59 13.21
N ARG A 252 -7.36 -17.63 13.58
CA ARG A 252 -8.11 -17.68 14.86
C ARG A 252 -9.31 -18.61 14.69
N HIS A 253 -9.06 -19.90 14.75
CA HIS A 253 -10.06 -20.96 14.64
C HIS A 253 -9.61 -22.19 15.44
N ASP A 254 -10.50 -23.14 15.62
CA ASP A 254 -10.18 -24.41 16.27
C ASP A 254 -9.29 -25.26 15.34
N PRO A 255 -8.34 -26.08 15.88
CA PRO A 255 -7.37 -26.82 15.06
C PRO A 255 -8.02 -27.76 14.03
N GLU A 256 -9.17 -28.35 14.34
CA GLU A 256 -9.94 -29.22 13.45
C GLU A 256 -10.44 -28.52 12.19
N ASP A 257 -10.67 -27.21 12.25
CA ASP A 257 -11.16 -26.40 11.12
C ASP A 257 -10.03 -25.89 10.22
N ALA A 258 -8.78 -26.12 10.59
CA ALA A 258 -7.61 -25.54 9.90
C ALA A 258 -7.57 -25.86 8.40
N ALA A 259 -7.97 -27.08 8.00
CA ALA A 259 -7.97 -27.48 6.58
C ALA A 259 -9.02 -26.69 5.79
N THR A 260 -10.20 -26.46 6.36
CA THR A 260 -11.31 -25.70 5.75
C THR A 260 -10.89 -24.24 5.51
N TYR A 261 -10.37 -23.56 6.54
CA TYR A 261 -9.98 -22.16 6.41
C TYR A 261 -8.74 -21.97 5.54
N ARG A 262 -7.82 -22.92 5.53
CA ARG A 262 -6.68 -22.91 4.59
C ARG A 262 -7.14 -23.05 3.14
N ALA A 263 -8.19 -23.84 2.86
CA ALA A 263 -8.74 -24.01 1.52
C ALA A 263 -9.46 -22.74 1.00
N ILE A 264 -9.99 -21.90 1.90
CA ILE A 264 -10.51 -20.57 1.57
C ILE A 264 -9.35 -19.65 1.19
N GLY A 265 -8.26 -19.65 1.97
CA GLY A 265 -7.14 -18.75 1.82
C GLY A 265 -7.32 -17.42 2.55
N GLU A 266 -6.70 -16.34 2.06
CA GLU A 266 -6.89 -15.00 2.64
C GLU A 266 -8.28 -14.45 2.29
N SER A 267 -8.76 -13.49 3.09
CA SER A 267 -10.08 -12.88 2.97
C SER A 267 -10.36 -12.27 1.59
N ASP A 268 -11.65 -12.15 1.27
CA ASP A 268 -12.14 -11.31 0.18
C ASP A 268 -11.84 -9.83 0.46
N ARG A 269 -11.33 -9.12 -0.56
CA ARG A 269 -10.92 -7.72 -0.37
C ARG A 269 -11.37 -6.84 -1.53
N MET A 270 -11.95 -5.69 -1.18
CA MET A 270 -12.12 -4.59 -2.10
C MET A 270 -10.76 -3.98 -2.44
N THR A 271 -10.62 -3.46 -3.64
CA THR A 271 -9.46 -2.71 -4.12
C THR A 271 -9.99 -1.45 -4.79
N LEU A 272 -9.81 -0.31 -4.13
CA LEU A 272 -10.43 0.97 -4.51
C LEU A 272 -9.34 2.00 -4.80
N ARG A 273 -9.45 2.68 -5.94
CA ARG A 273 -8.60 3.81 -6.31
C ARG A 273 -9.40 5.10 -6.23
N PHE A 274 -8.87 6.05 -5.48
CA PHE A 274 -9.41 7.39 -5.37
C PHE A 274 -8.38 8.41 -5.87
N VAL A 275 -8.85 9.56 -6.31
CA VAL A 275 -8.03 10.67 -6.77
C VAL A 275 -8.40 11.92 -5.98
N LYS A 276 -7.40 12.67 -5.52
CA LYS A 276 -7.60 14.03 -5.03
C LYS A 276 -7.87 14.91 -6.26
N PRO A 277 -9.03 15.59 -6.36
CA PRO A 277 -9.31 16.44 -7.52
C PRO A 277 -8.19 17.46 -7.76
N ALA A 278 -7.87 17.69 -9.04
CA ALA A 278 -7.09 18.85 -9.43
C ALA A 278 -7.95 20.10 -9.21
N GLN A 279 -7.41 21.09 -8.52
CA GLN A 279 -8.09 22.38 -8.34
C GLN A 279 -8.10 23.15 -9.66
#